data_dbaa2233c9e07cf0f4456765551b55fb
#
_entry.id   dbaa2233c9e07cf0f4456765551b55fb
#
_cell.length_a   1.000
_cell.length_b   1.000
_cell.length_c   1.000
_cell.angle_alpha   90.00
_cell.angle_beta   90.00
_cell.angle_gamma   90.00
#
_symmetry.space_group_name_H-M   'P 1'
#
loop_
_entity.id
_entity.type
_entity.pdbx_description
1 polymer ?
#
loop_
_entity_poly.entity_id
_entity_poly.type
_entity_poly.pdbx_seq_one_letter_code
_entity_poly.pdbx_strand_id
1 'polypeptide(L)'
;PLMYERLPELIKVTSKSGMNSTLYTFAYRNEKSLNKYRELLHNGLNKIIYSLADTLSDEQDLSTYSHTEFFDKVFKDYNAKLGFHYTVSKDSIFKMNDAVTSTLILFNDKSYFDKVSLLRFVPHGKGITEMDLTKQELLMIKDLYLNLRNKRKIRLGSPWNILGVENSPCIIADEIVIIGFDGIAYPCDSIKYFTKLGISGNIKENTLEEMYNSSYFSNIRKLNTNNSCSTCKDYKICKSGCIGQKIIANYIEDKDKVKVLKKCINSRDPKCMR
;
A
#
# COMPACT_ATOMS: atom_id res chain seq x y z
N PRO A 1 -1.66 14.37 -1.96
CA PRO A 1 -1.13 15.02 -0.75
C PRO A 1 -0.50 16.39 -1.02
N LEU A 2 0.22 16.58 -2.14
CA LEU A 2 0.90 17.84 -2.47
C LEU A 2 0.00 19.08 -2.57
N MET A 3 -1.31 18.88 -2.72
CA MET A 3 -2.31 19.96 -2.73
C MET A 3 -2.68 20.47 -1.33
N TYR A 4 -2.27 19.78 -0.27
CA TYR A 4 -2.54 20.21 1.10
C TYR A 4 -1.52 21.26 1.53
N GLU A 5 -1.98 22.50 1.72
CA GLU A 5 -1.11 23.65 1.98
C GLU A 5 -0.28 23.52 3.26
N ARG A 6 -0.88 22.95 4.31
CA ARG A 6 -0.22 22.77 5.61
C ARG A 6 0.61 21.47 5.72
N LEU A 7 0.84 20.78 4.63
CA LEU A 7 1.66 19.56 4.63
C LEU A 7 3.10 19.78 5.16
N PRO A 8 3.79 20.89 4.82
CA PRO A 8 5.12 21.17 5.38
C PRO A 8 5.12 21.31 6.91
N GLU A 9 4.10 21.96 7.45
CA GLU A 9 3.95 22.10 8.93
C GLU A 9 3.76 20.73 9.59
N LEU A 10 2.90 19.88 9.01
CA LEU A 10 2.69 18.51 9.51
C LEU A 10 3.98 17.71 9.50
N ILE A 11 4.74 17.73 8.40
CA ILE A 11 6.05 17.05 8.31
C ILE A 11 7.01 17.60 9.37
N LYS A 12 7.07 18.91 9.57
CA LYS A 12 7.92 19.53 10.59
C LYS A 12 7.56 19.08 12.00
N VAL A 13 6.27 18.96 12.31
CA VAL A 13 5.80 18.49 13.62
C VAL A 13 6.18 17.02 13.83
N THR A 14 5.93 16.15 12.86
CA THR A 14 6.29 14.73 12.94
C THR A 14 7.80 14.52 13.11
N SER A 15 8.61 15.27 12.35
CA SER A 15 10.07 15.22 12.46
C SER A 15 10.56 15.66 13.84
N LYS A 16 10.03 16.75 14.40
CA LYS A 16 10.36 17.22 15.75
C LYS A 16 9.96 16.22 16.84
N SER A 17 8.95 15.42 16.61
CA SER A 17 8.51 14.35 17.53
C SER A 17 9.31 13.05 17.37
N GLY A 18 10.38 13.04 16.58
CA GLY A 18 11.21 11.86 16.35
C GLY A 18 10.58 10.78 15.45
N MET A 19 9.46 11.10 14.82
CA MET A 19 8.76 10.17 13.93
C MET A 19 9.31 10.26 12.51
N ASN A 20 9.43 9.10 11.84
CA ASN A 20 9.73 9.04 10.42
C ASN A 20 8.48 9.30 9.58
N SER A 21 8.58 10.17 8.60
CA SER A 21 7.50 10.48 7.67
C SER A 21 7.77 9.93 6.28
N THR A 22 6.72 9.38 5.66
CA THR A 22 6.75 8.88 4.28
C THR A 22 5.60 9.48 3.49
N LEU A 23 5.90 10.09 2.38
CA LEU A 23 4.92 10.65 1.44
C LEU A 23 4.64 9.65 0.32
N TYR A 24 3.40 9.19 0.22
CA TYR A 24 2.91 8.42 -0.93
C TYR A 24 2.25 9.38 -1.91
N THR A 25 2.72 9.41 -3.14
CA THR A 25 2.29 10.45 -4.08
C THR A 25 2.46 10.04 -5.53
N PHE A 26 1.74 10.76 -6.36
CA PHE A 26 1.95 10.92 -7.79
C PHE A 26 1.89 12.41 -8.10
N ALA A 27 2.80 12.90 -8.91
CA ALA A 27 2.77 14.27 -9.41
C ALA A 27 3.57 14.39 -10.71
N TYR A 28 3.20 15.34 -11.55
CA TYR A 28 3.98 15.67 -12.74
C TYR A 28 5.39 16.16 -12.34
N ARG A 29 6.39 15.83 -13.15
CA ARG A 29 7.80 16.18 -12.95
C ARG A 29 8.07 17.56 -13.54
N ASN A 30 7.69 18.60 -12.80
CA ASN A 30 7.85 20.00 -13.19
C ASN A 30 8.37 20.84 -12.01
N GLU A 31 8.68 22.12 -12.26
CA GLU A 31 9.25 23.03 -11.26
C GLU A 31 8.35 23.19 -10.01
N LYS A 32 7.04 23.24 -10.18
CA LYS A 32 6.11 23.37 -9.04
C LYS A 32 6.23 22.17 -8.10
N SER A 33 6.23 20.98 -8.65
CA SER A 33 6.38 19.74 -7.88
C SER A 33 7.79 19.60 -7.30
N LEU A 34 8.82 19.96 -8.05
CA LEU A 34 10.21 19.98 -7.59
C LEU A 34 10.36 20.83 -6.32
N ASN A 35 9.89 22.08 -6.38
CA ASN A 35 9.98 23.01 -5.26
C ASN A 35 9.19 22.49 -4.05
N LYS A 36 8.01 21.90 -4.29
CA LYS A 36 7.20 21.33 -3.20
C LYS A 36 7.88 20.12 -2.53
N TYR A 37 8.47 19.21 -3.28
CA TYR A 37 9.22 18.10 -2.71
C TYR A 37 10.43 18.58 -1.90
N ARG A 38 11.20 19.54 -2.41
CA ARG A 38 12.35 20.11 -1.69
C ARG A 38 11.90 20.81 -0.40
N GLU A 39 10.80 21.55 -0.41
CA GLU A 39 10.20 22.14 0.80
C GLU A 39 9.88 21.07 1.85
N LEU A 40 9.27 19.94 1.45
CA LEU A 40 8.94 18.86 2.38
C LEU A 40 10.18 18.17 2.92
N LEU A 41 11.19 17.93 2.10
CA LEU A 41 12.48 17.36 2.51
C LEU A 41 13.20 18.30 3.49
N HIS A 42 13.19 19.60 3.24
CA HIS A 42 13.74 20.61 4.14
C HIS A 42 13.04 20.61 5.52
N ASN A 43 11.75 20.31 5.56
CA ASN A 43 10.99 20.19 6.81
C ASN A 43 11.12 18.82 7.50
N GLY A 44 11.96 17.90 6.99
CA GLY A 44 12.28 16.64 7.63
C GLY A 44 11.53 15.41 7.08
N LEU A 45 10.97 15.49 5.86
CA LEU A 45 10.43 14.30 5.19
C LEU A 45 11.55 13.28 4.94
N ASN A 46 11.36 12.05 5.43
CA ASN A 46 12.38 11.01 5.36
C ASN A 46 12.31 10.18 4.07
N LYS A 47 11.11 10.05 3.48
CA LYS A 47 10.94 9.18 2.32
C LYS A 47 9.81 9.66 1.41
N ILE A 48 10.03 9.51 0.11
CA ILE A 48 9.01 9.65 -0.93
C ILE A 48 8.78 8.28 -1.56
N ILE A 49 7.51 7.90 -1.69
CA ILE A 49 7.11 6.73 -2.47
C ILE A 49 6.25 7.21 -3.63
N TYR A 50 6.78 7.00 -4.84
CA TYR A 50 6.16 7.47 -6.07
C TYR A 50 5.41 6.33 -6.76
N SER A 51 4.18 6.60 -7.19
CA SER A 51 3.38 5.62 -7.94
C SER A 51 3.88 5.52 -9.39
N LEU A 52 4.14 4.29 -9.85
CA LEU A 52 4.54 4.02 -11.24
C LEU A 52 3.35 3.72 -12.16
N ALA A 53 2.23 3.26 -11.62
CA ALA A 53 1.11 2.77 -12.42
C ALA A 53 0.53 3.85 -13.35
N ASP A 54 0.53 5.10 -12.90
CA ASP A 54 -0.06 6.22 -13.62
C ASP A 54 0.90 6.88 -14.62
N THR A 55 2.20 6.51 -14.59
CA THR A 55 3.22 7.12 -15.47
C THR A 55 3.32 6.45 -16.84
N LEU A 56 2.64 5.34 -17.04
CA LEU A 56 2.71 4.54 -18.27
C LEU A 56 1.51 4.74 -19.21
N SER A 57 0.54 5.57 -18.83
CA SER A 57 -0.50 6.00 -19.74
C SER A 57 0.05 7.09 -20.67
N ASP A 58 0.02 6.85 -21.97
CA ASP A 58 0.52 7.74 -23.02
C ASP A 58 -0.27 9.05 -23.17
N GLU A 59 -1.25 9.31 -22.32
CA GLU A 59 -2.07 10.51 -22.39
C GLU A 59 -1.39 11.66 -21.66
N GLN A 60 -0.81 12.57 -22.44
CA GLN A 60 -0.30 13.89 -22.05
C GLN A 60 0.60 13.90 -20.81
N ASP A 61 1.81 13.42 -20.98
CA ASP A 61 2.84 13.65 -19.95
C ASP A 61 3.17 15.17 -19.87
N LEU A 62 2.51 15.84 -18.94
CA LEU A 62 2.78 17.25 -18.59
C LEU A 62 4.10 17.44 -17.83
N SER A 63 4.96 16.42 -17.80
CA SER A 63 6.25 16.47 -17.12
C SER A 63 7.28 17.19 -17.97
N THR A 64 8.00 18.11 -17.35
CA THR A 64 9.12 18.87 -17.97
C THR A 64 10.43 18.10 -17.91
N TYR A 65 10.57 17.22 -16.92
CA TYR A 65 11.79 16.47 -16.63
C TYR A 65 11.62 14.98 -16.86
N SER A 66 12.69 14.29 -17.25
CA SER A 66 12.77 12.83 -17.14
C SER A 66 12.69 12.39 -15.66
N HIS A 67 12.40 11.12 -15.40
CA HIS A 67 12.34 10.60 -14.02
C HIS A 67 13.67 10.79 -13.28
N THR A 68 14.78 10.44 -13.91
CA THR A 68 16.11 10.54 -13.29
C THR A 68 16.49 11.98 -13.02
N GLU A 69 16.36 12.86 -13.99
CA GLU A 69 16.68 14.28 -13.85
C GLU A 69 15.87 14.93 -12.72
N PHE A 70 14.57 14.64 -12.66
CA PHE A 70 13.68 15.18 -11.64
C PHE A 70 14.12 14.75 -10.24
N PHE A 71 14.28 13.44 -10.02
CA PHE A 71 14.62 12.94 -8.70
C PHE A 71 16.07 13.23 -8.30
N ASP A 72 17.01 13.31 -9.24
CA ASP A 72 18.37 13.81 -8.96
C ASP A 72 18.31 15.25 -8.43
N LYS A 73 17.48 16.13 -9.02
CA LYS A 73 17.27 17.50 -8.51
C LYS A 73 16.57 17.49 -7.15
N VAL A 74 15.55 16.64 -6.93
CA VAL A 74 14.82 16.57 -5.66
C VAL A 74 15.74 16.17 -4.52
N PHE A 75 16.57 15.14 -4.69
CA PHE A 75 17.35 14.51 -3.61
C PHE A 75 18.79 15.03 -3.46
N LYS A 76 19.24 15.95 -4.33
CA LYS A 76 20.63 16.43 -4.42
C LYS A 76 21.25 16.76 -3.06
N ASP A 77 20.50 17.44 -2.18
CA ASP A 77 21.00 18.01 -0.95
C ASP A 77 20.40 17.32 0.31
N TYR A 78 19.71 16.19 0.15
CA TYR A 78 18.95 15.57 1.22
C TYR A 78 19.27 14.09 1.43
N ASN A 79 19.40 13.70 2.70
CA ASN A 79 19.56 12.29 3.09
C ASN A 79 18.19 11.62 3.27
N ALA A 80 17.37 11.65 2.23
CA ALA A 80 16.05 11.02 2.22
C ALA A 80 16.04 9.90 1.18
N LYS A 81 14.99 9.07 1.18
CA LYS A 81 14.90 7.91 0.30
C LYS A 81 13.73 8.02 -0.68
N LEU A 82 13.96 7.49 -1.89
CA LEU A 82 12.96 7.31 -2.93
C LEU A 82 12.60 5.83 -3.04
N GLY A 83 11.32 5.51 -2.92
CA GLY A 83 10.77 4.21 -3.30
C GLY A 83 9.78 4.37 -4.43
N PHE A 84 9.52 3.28 -5.14
CA PHE A 84 8.46 3.22 -6.14
C PHE A 84 7.44 2.16 -5.75
N HIS A 85 6.15 2.46 -5.99
CA HIS A 85 5.06 1.50 -5.89
C HIS A 85 4.51 1.20 -7.28
N TYR A 86 4.32 -0.07 -7.57
CA TYR A 86 3.61 -0.53 -8.75
C TYR A 86 2.45 -1.42 -8.32
N THR A 87 1.21 -0.97 -8.56
CA THR A 87 0.02 -1.76 -8.28
C THR A 87 -0.23 -2.71 -9.43
N VAL A 88 -0.19 -4.01 -9.14
CA VAL A 88 -0.38 -5.06 -10.13
C VAL A 88 -1.84 -5.45 -10.15
N SER A 89 -2.51 -5.12 -11.23
CA SER A 89 -3.88 -5.50 -11.60
C SER A 89 -3.86 -6.26 -12.92
N LYS A 90 -5.01 -6.79 -13.31
CA LYS A 90 -5.17 -7.46 -14.60
C LYS A 90 -4.77 -6.57 -15.79
N ASP A 91 -5.05 -5.27 -15.71
CA ASP A 91 -4.74 -4.32 -16.78
C ASP A 91 -3.26 -3.91 -16.82
N SER A 92 -2.59 -3.94 -15.66
CA SER A 92 -1.21 -3.48 -15.52
C SER A 92 -0.16 -4.60 -15.53
N ILE A 93 -0.56 -5.88 -15.40
CA ILE A 93 0.38 -7.01 -15.27
C ILE A 93 1.32 -7.14 -16.45
N PHE A 94 0.85 -6.91 -17.66
CA PHE A 94 1.65 -7.04 -18.88
C PHE A 94 2.73 -5.97 -19.02
N LYS A 95 2.50 -4.77 -18.47
CA LYS A 95 3.47 -3.66 -18.44
C LYS A 95 4.41 -3.73 -17.23
N MET A 96 4.12 -4.59 -16.25
CA MET A 96 4.83 -4.64 -14.97
C MET A 96 6.33 -4.92 -15.12
N ASN A 97 6.68 -5.91 -15.93
CA ASN A 97 8.09 -6.30 -16.11
C ASN A 97 8.91 -5.14 -16.66
N ASP A 98 8.41 -4.46 -17.68
CA ASP A 98 9.11 -3.36 -18.33
C ASP A 98 9.20 -2.14 -17.41
N ALA A 99 8.11 -1.78 -16.73
CA ALA A 99 8.09 -0.68 -15.78
C ALA A 99 9.07 -0.90 -14.62
N VAL A 100 9.08 -2.10 -14.04
CA VAL A 100 9.98 -2.45 -12.93
C VAL A 100 11.42 -2.51 -13.39
N THR A 101 11.70 -3.16 -14.53
CA THR A 101 13.05 -3.31 -15.06
C THR A 101 13.65 -1.96 -15.46
N SER A 102 12.91 -1.12 -16.17
CA SER A 102 13.35 0.24 -16.54
C SER A 102 13.63 1.08 -15.29
N THR A 103 12.75 1.03 -14.28
CA THR A 103 12.98 1.74 -13.02
C THR A 103 14.25 1.27 -12.33
N LEU A 104 14.49 -0.05 -12.27
CA LEU A 104 15.69 -0.60 -11.65
C LEU A 104 16.97 -0.21 -12.43
N ILE A 105 16.93 -0.21 -13.76
CA ILE A 105 18.06 0.24 -14.59
C ILE A 105 18.38 1.71 -14.31
N LEU A 106 17.37 2.56 -14.22
CA LEU A 106 17.55 3.99 -14.05
C LEU A 106 17.99 4.40 -12.63
N PHE A 107 17.59 3.65 -11.60
CA PHE A 107 17.74 4.09 -10.21
C PHE A 107 18.60 3.19 -9.33
N ASN A 108 18.97 1.97 -9.75
CA ASN A 108 19.66 1.02 -8.87
C ASN A 108 20.93 1.57 -8.22
N ASP A 109 21.67 2.39 -8.94
CA ASP A 109 22.95 2.94 -8.49
C ASP A 109 22.80 4.31 -7.78
N LYS A 110 21.58 4.84 -7.70
CA LYS A 110 21.33 6.10 -6.99
C LYS A 110 21.33 5.87 -5.48
N SER A 111 22.09 6.67 -4.74
CA SER A 111 22.23 6.56 -3.29
C SER A 111 20.93 6.79 -2.53
N TYR A 112 20.06 7.62 -3.06
CA TYR A 112 18.74 7.92 -2.51
C TYR A 112 17.68 6.85 -2.84
N PHE A 113 17.94 5.93 -3.77
CA PHE A 113 16.98 4.90 -4.14
C PHE A 113 16.92 3.76 -3.12
N ASP A 114 15.70 3.48 -2.64
CA ASP A 114 15.43 2.37 -1.70
C ASP A 114 15.02 1.10 -2.49
N LYS A 115 13.84 1.07 -3.06
CA LYS A 115 13.30 -0.13 -3.73
C LYS A 115 12.07 0.16 -4.58
N VAL A 116 11.71 -0.81 -5.43
CA VAL A 116 10.38 -0.95 -6.04
C VAL A 116 9.56 -1.93 -5.23
N SER A 117 8.36 -1.54 -4.83
CA SER A 117 7.40 -2.42 -4.16
C SER A 117 6.24 -2.75 -5.08
N LEU A 118 6.04 -4.04 -5.34
CA LEU A 118 4.86 -4.52 -6.04
C LEU A 118 3.70 -4.61 -5.05
N LEU A 119 2.59 -3.98 -5.37
CA LEU A 119 1.37 -4.02 -4.57
C LEU A 119 0.34 -4.88 -5.30
N ARG A 120 -0.30 -5.79 -4.59
CA ARG A 120 -1.44 -6.51 -5.13
C ARG A 120 -2.65 -5.60 -5.17
N PHE A 121 -3.32 -5.57 -6.31
CA PHE A 121 -4.60 -4.89 -6.42
C PHE A 121 -5.62 -5.47 -5.43
N VAL A 122 -6.36 -4.59 -4.79
CA VAL A 122 -7.49 -4.94 -3.92
C VAL A 122 -8.70 -4.15 -4.42
N PRO A 123 -9.80 -4.80 -4.83
CA PRO A 123 -10.94 -4.14 -5.47
C PRO A 123 -11.74 -3.31 -4.44
N HIS A 124 -11.35 -2.05 -4.25
CA HIS A 124 -12.03 -1.09 -3.38
C HIS A 124 -12.05 0.31 -4.03
N GLY A 125 -12.90 1.19 -3.53
CA GLY A 125 -13.05 2.54 -4.06
C GLY A 125 -13.51 2.53 -5.52
N LYS A 126 -12.69 3.05 -6.42
CA LYS A 126 -12.94 3.03 -7.88
C LYS A 126 -12.55 1.70 -8.55
N GLY A 127 -11.85 0.83 -7.82
CA GLY A 127 -11.43 -0.47 -8.35
C GLY A 127 -12.60 -1.45 -8.43
N ILE A 128 -12.68 -2.18 -9.52
CA ILE A 128 -13.71 -3.19 -9.78
C ILE A 128 -13.12 -4.60 -9.68
N THR A 129 -13.97 -5.57 -9.37
CA THR A 129 -13.55 -6.96 -9.14
C THR A 129 -12.87 -7.60 -10.36
N GLU A 130 -13.26 -7.19 -11.55
CA GLU A 130 -12.75 -7.66 -12.84
C GLU A 130 -11.26 -7.30 -13.05
N MET A 131 -10.77 -6.27 -12.37
CA MET A 131 -9.35 -5.88 -12.39
C MET A 131 -8.49 -6.74 -11.46
N ASP A 132 -9.08 -7.57 -10.59
CA ASP A 132 -8.32 -8.44 -9.68
C ASP A 132 -7.71 -9.63 -10.43
N LEU A 133 -6.49 -9.98 -10.03
CA LEU A 133 -5.69 -11.03 -10.65
C LEU A 133 -6.31 -12.41 -10.47
N THR A 134 -6.19 -13.24 -11.47
CA THR A 134 -6.47 -14.68 -11.40
C THR A 134 -5.37 -15.40 -10.60
N LYS A 135 -5.63 -16.64 -10.17
CA LYS A 135 -4.60 -17.46 -9.52
C LYS A 135 -3.39 -17.74 -10.44
N GLN A 136 -3.63 -17.87 -11.73
CA GLN A 136 -2.56 -18.13 -12.72
C GLN A 136 -1.66 -16.90 -12.86
N GLU A 137 -2.23 -15.70 -12.97
CA GLU A 137 -1.47 -14.44 -12.99
C GLU A 137 -0.68 -14.23 -11.70
N LEU A 138 -1.23 -14.61 -10.54
CA LEU A 138 -0.51 -14.59 -9.26
C LEU A 138 0.72 -15.52 -9.26
N LEU A 139 0.64 -16.69 -9.88
CA LEU A 139 1.79 -17.60 -10.03
C LEU A 139 2.85 -17.00 -10.95
N MET A 140 2.47 -16.38 -12.06
CA MET A 140 3.41 -15.68 -12.95
C MET A 140 4.18 -14.59 -12.20
N ILE A 141 3.49 -13.80 -11.37
CA ILE A 141 4.14 -12.76 -10.56
C ILE A 141 5.09 -13.38 -9.53
N LYS A 142 4.71 -14.50 -8.92
CA LYS A 142 5.58 -15.24 -8.01
C LYS A 142 6.89 -15.64 -8.67
N ASP A 143 6.81 -16.24 -9.85
CA ASP A 143 7.98 -16.71 -10.59
C ASP A 143 8.86 -15.53 -11.03
N LEU A 144 8.27 -14.46 -11.53
CA LEU A 144 9.00 -13.25 -11.88
C LEU A 144 9.71 -12.65 -10.65
N TYR A 145 9.02 -12.56 -9.53
CA TYR A 145 9.61 -12.05 -8.29
C TYR A 145 10.78 -12.89 -7.82
N LEU A 146 10.65 -14.23 -7.83
CA LEU A 146 11.72 -15.15 -7.43
C LEU A 146 12.96 -15.00 -8.32
N ASN A 147 12.78 -14.73 -9.60
CA ASN A 147 13.88 -14.48 -10.54
C ASN A 147 14.59 -13.13 -10.30
N LEU A 148 13.86 -12.13 -9.85
CA LEU A 148 14.37 -10.77 -9.69
C LEU A 148 14.89 -10.45 -8.28
N ARG A 149 14.36 -11.08 -7.23
CA ARG A 149 14.57 -10.69 -5.82
C ARG A 149 16.04 -10.70 -5.38
N ASN A 150 16.81 -11.67 -5.87
CA ASN A 150 18.21 -11.85 -5.45
C ASN A 150 19.18 -10.89 -6.15
N LYS A 151 18.74 -10.18 -7.17
CA LYS A 151 19.59 -9.35 -8.01
C LYS A 151 19.29 -7.84 -7.91
N ARG A 152 18.16 -7.46 -7.27
CA ARG A 152 17.67 -6.10 -7.39
C ARG A 152 16.84 -5.66 -6.17
N LYS A 153 16.75 -4.35 -5.97
CA LYS A 153 15.96 -3.71 -4.91
C LYS A 153 14.45 -3.80 -5.21
N ILE A 154 13.89 -5.03 -5.15
CA ILE A 154 12.47 -5.29 -5.37
C ILE A 154 11.85 -5.95 -4.13
N ARG A 155 10.63 -5.62 -3.81
CA ARG A 155 9.87 -6.18 -2.68
C ARG A 155 8.43 -6.48 -3.10
N LEU A 156 7.87 -7.55 -2.55
CA LEU A 156 6.43 -7.75 -2.51
C LEU A 156 5.88 -7.04 -1.27
N GLY A 157 4.91 -6.15 -1.46
CA GLY A 157 4.17 -5.57 -0.35
C GLY A 157 3.10 -6.57 0.17
N SER A 158 2.51 -6.28 1.33
CA SER A 158 1.23 -6.89 1.69
C SER A 158 0.18 -6.43 0.66
N PRO A 159 -0.72 -7.26 0.20
CA PRO A 159 -1.11 -8.60 0.64
C PRO A 159 -0.62 -9.76 -0.25
N TRP A 160 0.64 -9.80 -0.62
CA TRP A 160 1.23 -10.89 -1.40
C TRP A 160 1.62 -12.12 -0.58
N ASN A 161 1.46 -12.08 0.73
CA ASN A 161 1.76 -13.18 1.65
C ASN A 161 1.10 -14.52 1.25
N ILE A 162 0.01 -14.49 0.48
CA ILE A 162 -0.63 -15.70 -0.09
C ILE A 162 0.26 -16.50 -1.03
N LEU A 163 1.29 -15.87 -1.60
CA LEU A 163 2.26 -16.54 -2.48
C LEU A 163 3.28 -17.38 -1.72
N GLY A 164 3.40 -17.19 -0.41
CA GLY A 164 4.33 -17.93 0.44
C GLY A 164 5.81 -17.69 0.15
N VAL A 165 6.18 -16.53 -0.43
CA VAL A 165 7.57 -16.22 -0.83
C VAL A 165 8.26 -15.20 0.06
N GLU A 166 7.51 -14.39 0.79
CA GLU A 166 8.02 -13.45 1.78
C GLU A 166 7.22 -13.55 3.07
N ASN A 167 7.92 -13.36 4.20
CA ASN A 167 7.26 -13.25 5.50
C ASN A 167 6.78 -11.80 5.69
N SER A 168 5.69 -11.45 5.04
CA SER A 168 5.05 -10.13 5.13
C SER A 168 3.56 -10.32 5.43
N PRO A 169 3.21 -10.75 6.66
CA PRO A 169 1.83 -10.99 7.04
C PRO A 169 1.02 -9.69 7.00
N CYS A 170 -0.28 -9.82 6.92
CA CYS A 170 -1.18 -8.68 7.01
C CYS A 170 -1.11 -8.09 8.42
N ILE A 171 -0.80 -6.79 8.51
CA ILE A 171 -0.65 -6.03 9.77
C ILE A 171 -1.88 -5.16 10.09
N ILE A 172 -3.01 -5.48 9.46
CA ILE A 172 -4.27 -4.76 9.64
C ILE A 172 -4.68 -4.74 11.11
N ALA A 173 -5.06 -3.57 11.58
CA ALA A 173 -5.51 -3.31 12.95
C ALA A 173 -4.47 -3.57 14.06
N ASP A 174 -3.33 -4.21 13.77
CA ASP A 174 -2.26 -4.46 14.74
C ASP A 174 -1.20 -3.35 14.70
N GLU A 175 -0.64 -3.07 13.53
CA GLU A 175 0.46 -2.10 13.37
C GLU A 175 0.05 -0.89 12.52
N ILE A 176 -1.19 -0.85 12.01
CA ILE A 176 -1.69 0.22 11.15
C ILE A 176 -2.95 0.84 11.71
N VAL A 177 -2.95 2.17 11.76
CA VAL A 177 -4.14 3.02 11.90
C VAL A 177 -4.15 4.00 10.74
N ILE A 178 -5.22 4.04 9.99
CA ILE A 178 -5.44 4.99 8.90
C ILE A 178 -6.40 6.07 9.39
N ILE A 179 -6.00 7.32 9.36
CA ILE A 179 -6.91 8.44 9.60
C ILE A 179 -7.38 8.96 8.25
N GLY A 180 -8.68 8.87 8.02
CA GLY A 180 -9.32 9.40 6.83
C GLY A 180 -9.35 10.94 6.82
N PHE A 181 -9.69 11.50 5.66
CA PHE A 181 -9.89 12.96 5.53
C PHE A 181 -11.07 13.48 6.38
N ASP A 182 -11.98 12.60 6.76
CA ASP A 182 -13.11 12.82 7.65
C ASP A 182 -12.73 12.76 9.14
N GLY A 183 -11.48 12.43 9.45
CA GLY A 183 -10.98 12.27 10.81
C GLY A 183 -11.28 10.92 11.45
N ILE A 184 -11.97 10.01 10.73
CA ILE A 184 -12.29 8.67 11.23
C ILE A 184 -11.06 7.76 11.13
N ALA A 185 -10.82 6.94 12.15
CA ALA A 185 -9.76 5.95 12.13
C ALA A 185 -10.24 4.63 11.53
N TYR A 186 -9.43 4.07 10.62
CA TYR A 186 -9.68 2.81 9.94
C TYR A 186 -8.51 1.85 10.15
N PRO A 187 -8.76 0.55 10.31
CA PRO A 187 -7.72 -0.44 10.51
C PRO A 187 -6.94 -0.78 9.23
N CYS A 188 -7.46 -0.42 8.05
CA CYS A 188 -6.80 -0.60 6.77
C CYS A 188 -7.44 0.29 5.70
N ASP A 189 -6.65 0.75 4.74
CA ASP A 189 -7.14 1.56 3.61
C ASP A 189 -8.19 0.81 2.77
N SER A 190 -8.01 -0.50 2.58
CA SER A 190 -8.94 -1.33 1.79
C SER A 190 -10.35 -1.42 2.38
N ILE A 191 -10.52 -1.21 3.68
CA ILE A 191 -11.82 -1.35 4.35
C ILE A 191 -12.47 -0.03 4.77
N LYS A 192 -11.82 1.09 4.52
CA LYS A 192 -12.40 2.42 4.82
C LYS A 192 -13.71 2.70 4.07
N TYR A 193 -13.92 2.06 2.93
CA TYR A 193 -15.15 2.19 2.14
C TYR A 193 -16.32 1.33 2.68
N PHE A 194 -16.07 0.50 3.67
CA PHE A 194 -17.08 -0.39 4.28
C PHE A 194 -17.48 0.11 5.65
N THR A 195 -17.91 1.37 5.74
CA THR A 195 -18.30 2.05 7.00
C THR A 195 -19.39 1.32 7.78
N LYS A 196 -20.24 0.55 7.09
CA LYS A 196 -21.23 -0.32 7.72
C LYS A 196 -20.63 -1.41 8.60
N LEU A 197 -19.34 -1.74 8.45
CA LEU A 197 -18.65 -2.72 9.31
C LEU A 197 -18.36 -2.17 10.71
N GLY A 198 -18.32 -0.87 10.87
CA GLY A 198 -18.12 -0.19 12.14
C GLY A 198 -17.35 1.11 12.00
N ILE A 199 -17.32 1.86 13.08
CA ILE A 199 -16.56 3.11 13.22
C ILE A 199 -15.78 3.00 14.52
N SER A 200 -14.51 3.39 14.49
CA SER A 200 -13.63 3.36 15.67
C SER A 200 -13.70 4.62 16.53
N GLY A 201 -14.18 5.72 15.96
CA GLY A 201 -14.16 7.06 16.52
C GLY A 201 -13.59 8.07 15.55
N ASN A 202 -13.57 9.34 15.96
CA ASN A 202 -13.06 10.46 15.20
C ASN A 202 -11.94 11.17 15.99
N ILE A 203 -10.82 11.50 15.33
CA ILE A 203 -9.65 12.15 15.95
C ILE A 203 -9.96 13.53 16.58
N LYS A 204 -11.11 14.14 16.24
CA LYS A 204 -11.58 15.37 16.86
C LYS A 204 -12.20 15.17 18.24
N GLU A 205 -12.63 13.95 18.54
CA GLU A 205 -13.41 13.60 19.73
C GLU A 205 -12.73 12.52 20.57
N ASN A 206 -11.90 11.69 19.95
CA ASN A 206 -11.29 10.51 20.57
C ASN A 206 -9.76 10.58 20.44
N THR A 207 -9.08 10.02 21.42
CA THR A 207 -7.64 9.77 21.33
C THR A 207 -7.34 8.62 20.35
N LEU A 208 -6.13 8.59 19.82
CA LEU A 208 -5.69 7.49 18.96
C LEU A 208 -5.76 6.13 19.69
N GLU A 209 -5.46 6.12 20.99
CA GLU A 209 -5.52 4.93 21.84
C GLU A 209 -6.94 4.39 21.98
N GLU A 210 -7.92 5.25 22.25
CA GLU A 210 -9.33 4.87 22.31
C GLU A 210 -9.82 4.28 20.98
N MET A 211 -9.49 4.94 19.86
CA MET A 211 -9.84 4.46 18.54
C MET A 211 -9.20 3.10 18.22
N TYR A 212 -7.90 2.93 18.54
CA TYR A 212 -7.17 1.69 18.35
C TYR A 212 -7.72 0.53 19.19
N ASN A 213 -8.18 0.81 20.41
CA ASN A 213 -8.77 -0.17 21.33
C ASN A 213 -10.28 -0.35 21.16
N SER A 214 -10.90 0.30 20.19
CA SER A 214 -12.32 0.17 19.91
C SER A 214 -12.74 -1.27 19.56
N SER A 215 -14.01 -1.58 19.75
CA SER A 215 -14.59 -2.87 19.36
C SER A 215 -14.43 -3.16 17.86
N TYR A 216 -14.42 -2.12 17.03
CA TYR A 216 -14.21 -2.25 15.59
C TYR A 216 -12.81 -2.80 15.26
N PHE A 217 -11.75 -2.19 15.79
CA PHE A 217 -10.40 -2.70 15.62
C PHE A 217 -10.21 -4.08 16.22
N SER A 218 -10.74 -4.33 17.43
CA SER A 218 -10.67 -5.64 18.08
C SER A 218 -11.33 -6.74 17.24
N ASN A 219 -12.48 -6.46 16.64
CA ASN A 219 -13.17 -7.44 15.80
C ASN A 219 -12.39 -7.74 14.51
N ILE A 220 -11.74 -6.72 13.90
CA ILE A 220 -10.89 -6.93 12.72
C ILE A 220 -9.64 -7.75 13.09
N ARG A 221 -8.98 -7.51 14.23
CA ARG A 221 -7.86 -8.33 14.70
C ARG A 221 -8.20 -9.81 14.79
N LYS A 222 -9.40 -10.13 15.29
CA LYS A 222 -9.88 -11.51 15.39
C LYS A 222 -9.99 -12.22 14.04
N LEU A 223 -10.11 -11.48 12.93
CA LEU A 223 -10.14 -12.07 11.59
C LEU A 223 -8.77 -12.62 11.14
N ASN A 224 -7.66 -12.19 11.77
CA ASN A 224 -6.32 -12.72 11.54
C ASN A 224 -6.14 -14.14 12.09
N THR A 225 -6.97 -14.56 13.06
CA THR A 225 -6.92 -15.88 13.67
C THR A 225 -7.94 -16.80 13.00
N ASN A 226 -7.64 -17.26 11.78
CA ASN A 226 -8.57 -18.13 11.05
C ASN A 226 -8.29 -19.59 11.34
N ASN A 227 -9.25 -20.26 11.96
CA ASN A 227 -9.17 -21.68 12.30
C ASN A 227 -9.06 -22.58 11.08
N SER A 228 -9.64 -22.23 9.93
CA SER A 228 -9.55 -23.02 8.69
C SER A 228 -8.18 -23.01 8.03
N CYS A 229 -7.31 -22.08 8.40
CA CYS A 229 -5.93 -21.98 7.92
C CYS A 229 -4.89 -22.48 8.94
N SER A 230 -5.27 -22.77 10.18
CA SER A 230 -4.31 -23.12 11.25
C SER A 230 -3.46 -24.36 10.94
N THR A 231 -4.01 -25.33 10.22
CA THR A 231 -3.31 -26.55 9.78
C THR A 231 -2.58 -26.41 8.44
N CYS A 232 -2.67 -25.23 7.79
CA CYS A 232 -2.02 -25.00 6.51
C CYS A 232 -0.51 -24.82 6.70
N LYS A 233 0.30 -25.53 5.91
CA LYS A 233 1.77 -25.46 5.98
C LYS A 233 2.32 -24.05 5.74
N ASP A 234 1.63 -23.23 4.96
CA ASP A 234 2.03 -21.87 4.64
C ASP A 234 1.48 -20.83 5.65
N TYR A 235 0.78 -21.26 6.70
CA TYR A 235 0.13 -20.34 7.64
C TYR A 235 1.10 -19.37 8.32
N LYS A 236 2.30 -19.82 8.64
CA LYS A 236 3.35 -18.97 9.28
C LYS A 236 3.70 -17.75 8.45
N ILE A 237 3.68 -17.86 7.13
CA ILE A 237 3.99 -16.78 6.18
C ILE A 237 2.71 -16.06 5.77
N CYS A 238 1.68 -16.82 5.38
CA CYS A 238 0.47 -16.29 4.77
C CYS A 238 -0.48 -15.62 5.77
N LYS A 239 -0.58 -16.13 7.03
CA LYS A 239 -1.49 -15.61 8.05
C LYS A 239 -2.93 -15.41 7.55
N SER A 240 -3.42 -16.38 6.77
CA SER A 240 -4.77 -16.38 6.16
C SER A 240 -4.99 -15.38 5.01
N GLY A 241 -3.95 -14.77 4.46
CA GLY A 241 -4.04 -13.84 3.34
C GLY A 241 -4.46 -12.41 3.71
N CYS A 242 -5.11 -11.74 2.78
CA CYS A 242 -5.57 -10.36 2.95
C CYS A 242 -6.97 -10.30 3.56
N ILE A 243 -7.09 -9.66 4.71
CA ILE A 243 -8.40 -9.45 5.36
C ILE A 243 -9.30 -8.55 4.52
N GLY A 244 -8.75 -7.51 3.88
CA GLY A 244 -9.52 -6.66 2.98
C GLY A 244 -10.16 -7.47 1.84
N GLN A 245 -9.42 -8.37 1.20
CA GLN A 245 -9.96 -9.25 0.17
C GLN A 245 -11.07 -10.17 0.70
N LYS A 246 -10.92 -10.72 1.90
CA LYS A 246 -11.98 -11.54 2.53
C LYS A 246 -13.25 -10.74 2.78
N ILE A 247 -13.10 -9.53 3.32
CA ILE A 247 -14.23 -8.64 3.61
C ILE A 247 -14.95 -8.28 2.32
N ILE A 248 -14.21 -7.87 1.29
CA ILE A 248 -14.78 -7.48 -0.01
C ILE A 248 -15.58 -8.64 -0.61
N ALA A 249 -14.99 -9.83 -0.70
CA ALA A 249 -15.64 -10.99 -1.27
C ALA A 249 -16.94 -11.36 -0.53
N ASN A 250 -16.91 -11.36 0.81
CA ASN A 250 -18.10 -11.69 1.59
C ASN A 250 -19.14 -10.55 1.63
N TYR A 251 -18.70 -9.28 1.48
CA TYR A 251 -19.60 -8.13 1.46
C TYR A 251 -20.40 -8.03 0.16
N ILE A 252 -19.83 -8.47 -0.97
CA ILE A 252 -20.56 -8.56 -2.25
C ILE A 252 -21.72 -9.52 -2.15
N GLU A 253 -21.55 -10.63 -1.42
CA GLU A 253 -22.60 -11.65 -1.24
C GLU A 253 -23.64 -11.24 -0.20
N ASP A 254 -23.25 -10.54 0.87
CA ASP A 254 -24.11 -10.22 1.99
C ASP A 254 -23.74 -8.87 2.61
N LYS A 255 -24.70 -7.93 2.62
CA LYS A 255 -24.49 -6.58 3.18
C LYS A 255 -24.70 -6.50 4.70
N ASP A 256 -25.11 -7.61 5.35
CA ASP A 256 -25.22 -7.66 6.79
C ASP A 256 -23.86 -7.77 7.46
N LYS A 257 -23.49 -6.74 8.22
CA LYS A 257 -22.20 -6.62 8.92
C LYS A 257 -21.82 -7.86 9.73
N VAL A 258 -22.78 -8.36 10.54
CA VAL A 258 -22.50 -9.48 11.45
C VAL A 258 -22.26 -10.77 10.67
N LYS A 259 -23.04 -10.98 9.61
CA LYS A 259 -22.84 -12.13 8.72
C LYS A 259 -21.54 -12.04 7.95
N VAL A 260 -21.18 -10.86 7.40
CA VAL A 260 -19.91 -10.65 6.71
C VAL A 260 -18.74 -10.98 7.63
N LEU A 261 -18.69 -10.42 8.83
CA LEU A 261 -17.59 -10.68 9.78
C LEU A 261 -17.51 -12.16 10.19
N LYS A 262 -18.66 -12.81 10.46
CA LYS A 262 -18.71 -14.25 10.78
C LYS A 262 -18.22 -15.13 9.62
N LYS A 263 -18.60 -14.80 8.37
CA LYS A 263 -18.09 -15.50 7.17
C LYS A 263 -16.58 -15.31 7.02
N CYS A 264 -16.07 -14.09 7.24
CA CYS A 264 -14.64 -13.79 7.14
C CYS A 264 -13.76 -14.59 8.12
N ILE A 265 -14.25 -14.88 9.34
CA ILE A 265 -13.52 -15.70 10.32
C ILE A 265 -13.23 -17.09 9.77
N ASN A 266 -14.16 -17.67 9.02
CA ASN A 266 -14.07 -19.04 8.49
C ASN A 266 -13.65 -19.09 7.01
N SER A 267 -13.47 -17.96 6.34
CA SER A 267 -13.08 -17.91 4.93
C SER A 267 -11.58 -17.79 4.76
N ARG A 268 -11.09 -18.31 3.64
CA ARG A 268 -9.73 -18.05 3.14
C ARG A 268 -9.72 -16.78 2.28
N ASP A 269 -8.52 -16.25 2.01
CA ASP A 269 -8.36 -15.25 0.94
C ASP A 269 -8.97 -15.84 -0.36
N PRO A 270 -9.80 -15.11 -1.11
CA PRO A 270 -10.44 -15.63 -2.33
C PRO A 270 -9.45 -16.15 -3.38
N LYS A 271 -8.22 -15.65 -3.33
CA LYS A 271 -7.12 -16.07 -4.21
C LYS A 271 -6.15 -17.04 -3.52
N CYS A 272 -6.56 -17.69 -2.41
CA CYS A 272 -5.74 -18.68 -1.73
C CYS A 272 -5.18 -19.71 -2.72
N MET A 273 -3.88 -19.98 -2.63
CA MET A 273 -3.16 -20.90 -3.53
C MET A 273 -3.27 -22.36 -3.10
N ARG A 274 -3.98 -22.66 -2.00
CA ARG A 274 -4.20 -24.00 -1.42
C ARG A 274 -5.67 -24.42 -1.52
#